data_afb0b2966ffc8bc59ce350ad3de9fc40
#
_entry.id   afb0b2966ffc8bc59ce350ad3de9fc40
#
_cell.length_a   1.000
_cell.length_b   1.000
_cell.length_c   1.000
_cell.angle_alpha   90.00
_cell.angle_beta   90.00
_cell.angle_gamma   90.00
#
_symmetry.space_group_name_H-M   'P 1'
#
loop_
_entity.id
_entity.type
_entity.pdbx_description
1 polymer ?
#
loop_
_entity_poly.entity_id
_entity_poly.type
_entity_poly.pdbx_seq_one_letter_code
_entity_poly.pdbx_strand_id
1 'polypeptide(L)'
;VGKRRGKQSVIRNKNWLQQHLKEATGSSGIIANIQATENEQLLKEQLDLVNQNAGKLLGVHVSGLHLGESPKQREAMLTAIFSSIPEDLVRFVTGPDSPSEILESVRLGVDVTVSSYPIRLAEKAYCSTSSLLLGLTIRYWNGKDGCVENKTKMNVMDVVYEHDKSPLVPGCSCYACM
;
A
#
# COMPACT_ATOMS: atom_id res chain seq x y z
N VAL A 1 6.74 18.31 -0.58
CA VAL A 1 6.76 18.84 -1.96
C VAL A 1 6.55 20.34 -1.89
N GLY A 2 7.43 21.18 -2.53
CA GLY A 2 7.28 22.63 -2.49
C GLY A 2 5.92 23.09 -3.05
N LYS A 3 5.32 24.14 -2.49
CA LYS A 3 3.97 24.64 -2.84
C LYS A 3 3.72 24.77 -4.35
N ARG A 4 4.73 25.23 -5.12
CA ARG A 4 4.63 25.39 -6.58
C ARG A 4 4.51 24.04 -7.31
N ARG A 5 5.29 23.02 -6.90
CA ARG A 5 5.24 21.68 -7.50
C ARG A 5 3.92 20.97 -7.18
N GLY A 6 3.42 21.11 -5.94
CA GLY A 6 2.11 20.57 -5.56
C GLY A 6 0.98 21.13 -6.42
N LYS A 7 0.91 22.46 -6.61
CA LYS A 7 -0.07 23.10 -7.49
C LYS A 7 0.02 22.60 -8.94
N GLN A 8 1.24 22.49 -9.49
CA GLN A 8 1.43 21.99 -10.85
C GLN A 8 1.02 20.53 -11.01
N SER A 9 1.25 19.70 -9.98
CA SER A 9 0.81 18.30 -9.97
C SER A 9 -0.71 18.19 -10.02
N VAL A 10 -1.42 18.98 -9.21
CA VAL A 10 -2.90 19.00 -9.20
C VAL A 10 -3.46 19.44 -10.56
N ILE A 11 -2.92 20.51 -11.16
CA ILE A 11 -3.33 20.98 -12.49
C ILE A 11 -3.13 19.88 -13.53
N ARG A 12 -2.00 19.19 -13.51
CA ARG A 12 -1.68 18.11 -14.45
C ARG A 12 -2.63 16.92 -14.29
N ASN A 13 -2.88 16.49 -13.05
CA ASN A 13 -3.82 15.40 -12.76
C ASN A 13 -5.24 15.73 -13.26
N LYS A 14 -5.69 16.98 -13.04
CA LYS A 14 -6.98 17.47 -13.54
C LYS A 14 -7.07 17.35 -15.07
N ASN A 15 -6.06 17.87 -15.79
CA ASN A 15 -6.05 17.86 -17.25
C ASN A 15 -6.02 16.42 -17.78
N TRP A 16 -5.22 15.53 -17.19
CA TRP A 16 -5.15 14.13 -17.58
C TRP A 16 -6.47 13.40 -17.33
N LEU A 17 -7.07 13.58 -16.17
CA LEU A 17 -8.38 12.97 -15.91
C LEU A 17 -9.42 13.45 -16.91
N GLN A 18 -9.50 14.75 -17.20
CA GLN A 18 -10.45 15.30 -18.17
C GLN A 18 -10.22 14.76 -19.59
N GLN A 19 -8.96 14.57 -20.00
CA GLN A 19 -8.61 13.98 -21.27
C GLN A 19 -9.03 12.52 -21.33
N HIS A 20 -8.68 11.71 -20.34
CA HIS A 20 -9.06 10.29 -20.28
C HIS A 20 -10.57 10.09 -20.26
N LEU A 21 -11.33 10.94 -19.56
CA LEU A 21 -12.78 10.88 -19.53
C LEU A 21 -13.42 11.17 -20.91
N LYS A 22 -12.73 11.90 -21.79
CA LYS A 22 -13.18 12.17 -23.16
C LYS A 22 -12.81 11.06 -24.13
N GLU A 23 -11.63 10.45 -23.92
CA GLU A 23 -11.04 9.49 -24.86
C GLU A 23 -11.33 8.03 -24.50
N ALA A 24 -11.78 7.77 -23.27
CA ALA A 24 -12.07 6.41 -22.81
C ALA A 24 -13.23 5.82 -23.61
N THR A 25 -12.90 4.82 -24.43
CA THR A 25 -13.86 4.03 -25.20
C THR A 25 -13.80 2.58 -24.69
N GLY A 26 -14.96 2.02 -24.34
CA GLY A 26 -15.07 0.61 -23.96
C GLY A 26 -15.20 0.37 -22.45
N SER A 27 -14.91 -0.86 -22.02
CA SER A 27 -15.14 -1.37 -20.66
C SER A 27 -13.96 -1.12 -19.67
N SER A 28 -12.97 -0.33 -20.06
CA SER A 28 -11.82 -0.04 -19.19
C SER A 28 -12.20 0.92 -18.08
N GLY A 29 -11.97 0.54 -16.83
CA GLY A 29 -12.20 1.40 -15.68
C GLY A 29 -11.16 2.52 -15.58
N ILE A 30 -11.60 3.72 -15.26
CA ILE A 30 -10.73 4.88 -15.00
C ILE A 30 -10.49 5.02 -13.51
N ILE A 31 -9.24 5.16 -13.10
CA ILE A 31 -8.84 5.49 -11.73
C ILE A 31 -8.36 6.93 -11.70
N ALA A 32 -9.03 7.78 -10.92
CA ALA A 32 -8.64 9.17 -10.76
C ALA A 32 -7.50 9.31 -9.74
N ASN A 33 -6.44 10.05 -10.07
CA ASN A 33 -5.35 10.31 -9.13
C ASN A 33 -5.65 11.56 -8.29
N ILE A 34 -5.61 11.42 -6.97
CA ILE A 34 -5.69 12.50 -5.98
C ILE A 34 -4.31 12.67 -5.37
N GLN A 35 -3.72 13.85 -5.52
CA GLN A 35 -2.48 14.20 -4.86
C GLN A 35 -2.76 14.63 -3.43
N ALA A 36 -2.27 13.88 -2.45
CA ALA A 36 -2.35 14.27 -1.05
C ALA A 36 -1.61 15.60 -0.83
N THR A 37 -2.29 16.55 -0.20
CA THR A 37 -1.78 17.89 0.05
C THR A 37 -2.41 18.49 1.29
N GLU A 38 -1.64 19.23 2.07
CA GLU A 38 -2.13 20.02 3.21
C GLU A 38 -2.88 21.28 2.78
N ASN A 39 -2.85 21.61 1.49
CA ASN A 39 -3.60 22.76 0.97
C ASN A 39 -5.05 22.36 0.74
N GLU A 40 -5.93 22.75 1.62
CA GLU A 40 -7.37 22.42 1.60
C GLU A 40 -8.06 22.82 0.30
N GLN A 41 -7.72 23.99 -0.27
CA GLN A 41 -8.32 24.44 -1.52
C GLN A 41 -7.93 23.50 -2.69
N LEU A 42 -6.64 23.14 -2.80
CA LEU A 42 -6.18 22.23 -3.84
C LEU A 42 -6.73 20.82 -3.65
N LEU A 43 -6.91 20.37 -2.41
CA LEU A 43 -7.55 19.09 -2.14
C LEU A 43 -9.01 19.15 -2.54
N LYS A 44 -9.75 20.16 -2.15
CA LYS A 44 -11.15 20.35 -2.51
C LYS A 44 -11.37 20.37 -4.03
N GLU A 45 -10.55 21.10 -4.80
CA GLU A 45 -10.64 21.13 -6.26
C GLU A 45 -10.51 19.73 -6.89
N GLN A 46 -9.66 18.86 -6.33
CA GLN A 46 -9.51 17.48 -6.78
C GLN A 46 -10.73 16.62 -6.43
N LEU A 47 -11.21 16.73 -5.18
CA LEU A 47 -12.37 15.99 -4.70
C LEU A 47 -13.65 16.37 -5.45
N ASP A 48 -13.86 17.67 -5.70
CA ASP A 48 -15.00 18.15 -6.48
C ASP A 48 -14.98 17.56 -7.91
N LEU A 49 -13.81 17.47 -8.53
CA LEU A 49 -13.67 16.86 -9.87
C LEU A 49 -13.97 15.37 -9.87
N VAL A 50 -13.51 14.65 -8.86
CA VAL A 50 -13.78 13.21 -8.67
C VAL A 50 -15.27 13.00 -8.49
N ASN A 51 -15.90 13.74 -7.57
CA ASN A 51 -17.33 13.62 -7.27
C ASN A 51 -18.22 13.94 -8.47
N GLN A 52 -17.88 14.95 -9.27
CA GLN A 52 -18.59 15.29 -10.51
C GLN A 52 -18.54 14.17 -11.55
N ASN A 53 -17.55 13.30 -11.50
CA ASN A 53 -17.33 12.24 -12.48
C ASN A 53 -17.41 10.82 -11.88
N ALA A 54 -17.86 10.67 -10.63
CA ALA A 54 -17.84 9.42 -9.89
C ALA A 54 -18.44 8.23 -10.66
N GLY A 55 -19.59 8.44 -11.33
CA GLY A 55 -20.26 7.40 -12.12
C GLY A 55 -19.49 6.91 -13.35
N LYS A 56 -18.34 7.53 -13.68
CA LYS A 56 -17.44 7.11 -14.77
C LYS A 56 -16.12 6.55 -14.26
N LEU A 57 -15.91 6.57 -12.94
CA LEU A 57 -14.69 6.13 -12.32
C LEU A 57 -14.85 4.74 -11.71
N LEU A 58 -13.84 3.91 -11.86
CA LEU A 58 -13.71 2.66 -11.11
C LEU A 58 -13.24 2.93 -9.67
N GLY A 59 -12.40 3.94 -9.48
CA GLY A 59 -11.82 4.22 -8.19
C GLY A 59 -10.94 5.45 -8.18
N VAL A 60 -10.30 5.66 -7.04
CA VAL A 60 -9.34 6.73 -6.81
C VAL A 60 -8.00 6.18 -6.36
N HIS A 61 -6.92 6.79 -6.80
CA HIS A 61 -5.57 6.52 -6.35
C HIS A 61 -5.05 7.72 -5.58
N VAL A 62 -4.75 7.56 -4.29
CA VAL A 62 -4.14 8.61 -3.48
C VAL A 62 -2.63 8.49 -3.56
N SER A 63 -1.99 9.52 -4.10
CA SER A 63 -0.54 9.62 -4.26
C SER A 63 0.07 10.70 -3.36
N GLY A 64 1.37 10.59 -3.09
CA GLY A 64 2.12 11.58 -2.31
C GLY A 64 2.08 11.36 -0.81
N LEU A 65 1.69 10.18 -0.38
CA LEU A 65 1.83 9.67 0.98
C LEU A 65 3.06 8.75 1.11
N HIS A 66 3.44 8.42 2.34
CA HIS A 66 4.62 7.60 2.69
C HIS A 66 5.95 8.24 2.22
N LEU A 67 6.02 9.57 2.21
CA LEU A 67 7.18 10.35 1.81
C LEU A 67 7.84 11.12 2.99
N GLY A 68 7.51 10.73 4.23
CA GLY A 68 8.09 11.30 5.44
C GLY A 68 7.09 12.03 6.34
N GLU A 69 5.80 12.03 6.02
CA GLU A 69 4.75 12.49 6.92
C GLU A 69 4.59 11.53 8.12
N SER A 70 4.09 12.05 9.23
CA SER A 70 3.78 11.22 10.39
C SER A 70 2.53 10.34 10.15
N PRO A 71 2.40 9.18 10.86
CA PRO A 71 1.20 8.35 10.78
C PRO A 71 -0.09 9.13 11.05
N LYS A 72 -0.08 10.06 12.01
CA LYS A 72 -1.25 10.91 12.32
C LYS A 72 -1.64 11.84 11.17
N GLN A 73 -0.65 12.43 10.49
CA GLN A 73 -0.91 13.27 9.31
C GLN A 73 -1.48 12.43 8.16
N ARG A 74 -0.93 11.24 7.93
CA ARG A 74 -1.43 10.31 6.92
C ARG A 74 -2.87 9.87 7.21
N GLU A 75 -3.17 9.47 8.45
CA GLU A 75 -4.52 9.13 8.90
C GLU A 75 -5.50 10.28 8.66
N ALA A 76 -5.15 11.50 9.06
CA ALA A 76 -5.99 12.68 8.87
C ALA A 76 -6.26 12.96 7.37
N MET A 77 -5.24 12.86 6.51
CA MET A 77 -5.37 13.05 5.07
C MET A 77 -6.25 11.99 4.41
N LEU A 78 -6.01 10.70 4.70
CA LEU A 78 -6.80 9.60 4.14
C LEU A 78 -8.26 9.69 4.61
N THR A 79 -8.49 9.98 5.89
CA THR A 79 -9.84 10.16 6.43
C THR A 79 -10.55 11.32 5.74
N ALA A 80 -9.90 12.46 5.57
CA ALA A 80 -10.47 13.63 4.89
C ALA A 80 -10.82 13.32 3.42
N ILE A 81 -9.96 12.58 2.70
CA ILE A 81 -10.18 12.19 1.31
C ILE A 81 -11.35 11.20 1.23
N PHE A 82 -11.29 10.11 2.00
CA PHE A 82 -12.24 9.01 1.87
C PHE A 82 -13.63 9.33 2.41
N SER A 83 -13.74 10.25 3.38
CA SER A 83 -15.06 10.76 3.81
C SER A 83 -15.70 11.71 2.80
N SER A 84 -14.95 12.18 1.79
CA SER A 84 -15.40 13.17 0.83
C SER A 84 -15.69 12.59 -0.57
N ILE A 85 -15.50 11.28 -0.75
CA ILE A 85 -15.76 10.57 -2.02
C ILE A 85 -16.80 9.46 -1.81
N PRO A 86 -17.51 9.02 -2.88
CA PRO A 86 -18.44 7.89 -2.81
C PRO A 86 -17.79 6.60 -2.31
N GLU A 87 -18.56 5.81 -1.56
CA GLU A 87 -18.08 4.55 -0.95
C GLU A 87 -17.87 3.42 -1.97
N ASP A 88 -18.54 3.46 -3.08
CA ASP A 88 -18.47 2.48 -4.17
C ASP A 88 -17.19 2.61 -5.03
N LEU A 89 -16.44 3.70 -4.87
CA LEU A 89 -15.16 3.88 -5.56
C LEU A 89 -14.05 3.07 -4.89
N VAL A 90 -13.35 2.24 -5.66
CA VAL A 90 -12.19 1.49 -5.19
C VAL A 90 -11.07 2.45 -4.79
N ARG A 91 -10.48 2.23 -3.61
CA ARG A 91 -9.50 3.11 -2.98
C ARG A 91 -8.10 2.52 -3.05
N PHE A 92 -7.27 3.09 -3.90
CA PHE A 92 -5.87 2.68 -4.09
C PHE A 92 -4.94 3.62 -3.35
N VAL A 93 -3.94 3.07 -2.66
CA VAL A 93 -2.83 3.84 -2.08
C VAL A 93 -1.52 3.15 -2.41
N THR A 94 -0.54 3.90 -2.89
CA THR A 94 0.83 3.42 -3.08
C THR A 94 1.74 4.00 -2.01
N GLY A 95 2.70 3.20 -1.55
CA GLY A 95 3.70 3.62 -0.59
C GLY A 95 3.73 2.89 0.75
N PRO A 96 2.63 2.25 1.24
CA PRO A 96 2.75 1.39 2.41
C PRO A 96 3.79 0.32 2.14
N ASP A 97 4.81 0.26 2.99
CA ASP A 97 5.98 -0.52 2.66
C ASP A 97 6.26 -1.64 3.68
N SER A 98 5.69 -1.52 4.86
CA SER A 98 5.75 -2.55 5.90
C SER A 98 4.38 -3.19 6.14
N PRO A 99 4.34 -4.42 6.68
CA PRO A 99 3.08 -5.07 7.07
C PRO A 99 2.20 -4.21 7.98
N SER A 100 2.80 -3.47 8.93
CA SER A 100 2.07 -2.59 9.83
C SER A 100 1.42 -1.42 9.10
N GLU A 101 2.10 -0.82 8.11
CA GLU A 101 1.54 0.28 7.29
C GLU A 101 0.44 -0.21 6.36
N ILE A 102 0.55 -1.44 5.85
CA ILE A 102 -0.52 -2.07 5.05
C ILE A 102 -1.77 -2.26 5.92
N LEU A 103 -1.63 -2.83 7.12
CA LEU A 103 -2.75 -3.02 8.05
C LEU A 103 -3.37 -1.68 8.47
N GLU A 104 -2.55 -0.66 8.74
CA GLU A 104 -3.03 0.70 9.01
C GLU A 104 -3.84 1.24 7.82
N SER A 105 -3.36 1.07 6.61
CA SER A 105 -4.05 1.52 5.39
C SER A 105 -5.41 0.82 5.23
N VAL A 106 -5.46 -0.49 5.45
CA VAL A 106 -6.73 -1.26 5.42
C VAL A 106 -7.70 -0.74 6.49
N ARG A 107 -7.23 -0.49 7.70
CA ARG A 107 -8.03 0.09 8.79
C ARG A 107 -8.62 1.45 8.41
N LEU A 108 -7.92 2.21 7.59
CA LEU A 108 -8.35 3.52 7.09
C LEU A 108 -9.25 3.44 5.85
N GLY A 109 -9.57 2.24 5.39
CA GLY A 109 -10.49 2.02 4.28
C GLY A 109 -9.83 1.98 2.91
N VAL A 110 -8.56 1.61 2.83
CA VAL A 110 -7.87 1.34 1.56
C VAL A 110 -8.20 -0.07 1.11
N ASP A 111 -8.63 -0.23 -0.13
CA ASP A 111 -8.98 -1.52 -0.74
C ASP A 111 -7.76 -2.17 -1.41
N VAL A 112 -6.92 -1.37 -2.04
CA VAL A 112 -5.76 -1.86 -2.82
C VAL A 112 -4.52 -1.06 -2.46
N THR A 113 -3.44 -1.79 -2.18
CA THR A 113 -2.11 -1.19 -1.96
C THR A 113 -1.05 -1.98 -2.71
N VAL A 114 0.05 -1.31 -3.06
CA VAL A 114 1.22 -1.91 -3.69
C VAL A 114 2.41 -1.72 -2.77
N SER A 115 3.10 -2.80 -2.44
CA SER A 115 4.28 -2.78 -1.58
C SER A 115 5.44 -3.50 -2.23
N SER A 116 6.63 -2.91 -2.16
CA SER A 116 7.90 -3.53 -2.55
C SER A 116 8.58 -4.27 -1.38
N TYR A 117 7.93 -4.32 -0.22
CA TYR A 117 8.52 -4.89 1.00
C TYR A 117 9.03 -6.33 0.84
N PRO A 118 8.30 -7.27 0.21
CA PRO A 118 8.79 -8.64 0.02
C PRO A 118 10.06 -8.68 -0.83
N ILE A 119 10.14 -7.90 -1.90
CA ILE A 119 11.30 -7.82 -2.78
C ILE A 119 12.51 -7.29 -2.01
N ARG A 120 12.33 -6.20 -1.25
CA ARG A 120 13.42 -5.61 -0.44
C ARG A 120 13.87 -6.50 0.71
N LEU A 121 12.98 -7.30 1.27
CA LEU A 121 13.38 -8.33 2.24
C LEU A 121 14.25 -9.39 1.55
N ALA A 122 13.82 -9.90 0.41
CA ALA A 122 14.55 -10.90 -0.34
C ALA A 122 15.94 -10.41 -0.78
N GLU A 123 16.05 -9.16 -1.28
CA GLU A 123 17.34 -8.53 -1.63
C GLU A 123 18.32 -8.46 -0.46
N LYS A 124 17.80 -8.36 0.77
CA LYS A 124 18.60 -8.34 2.00
C LYS A 124 18.71 -9.71 2.66
N ALA A 125 18.33 -10.78 1.96
CA ALA A 125 18.27 -12.15 2.47
C ALA A 125 17.42 -12.30 3.76
N TYR A 126 16.34 -11.54 3.87
CA TYR A 126 15.36 -11.70 4.94
C TYR A 126 14.11 -12.41 4.44
N CYS A 127 13.58 -13.32 5.26
CA CYS A 127 12.25 -13.88 5.09
C CYS A 127 11.28 -13.23 6.07
N SER A 128 10.03 -13.02 5.63
CA SER A 128 8.95 -12.63 6.54
C SER A 128 8.38 -13.88 7.20
N THR A 129 8.33 -13.88 8.51
CA THR A 129 7.80 -14.99 9.32
C THR A 129 6.37 -14.71 9.81
N SER A 130 5.77 -13.59 9.41
CA SER A 130 4.40 -13.25 9.77
C SER A 130 3.45 -13.43 8.59
N SER A 131 2.36 -14.16 8.81
CA SER A 131 1.24 -14.21 7.87
C SER A 131 0.33 -13.03 8.12
N LEU A 132 0.29 -12.09 7.19
CA LEU A 132 -0.58 -10.91 7.23
C LEU A 132 -2.07 -11.27 7.18
N LEU A 133 -2.41 -12.38 6.53
CA LEU A 133 -3.80 -12.76 6.24
C LEU A 133 -4.59 -13.31 7.43
N LEU A 134 -3.94 -13.73 8.52
CA LEU A 134 -4.64 -14.41 9.61
C LEU A 134 -4.32 -13.91 11.02
N GLY A 135 -3.51 -12.86 11.17
CA GLY A 135 -3.06 -12.42 12.50
C GLY A 135 -2.21 -13.48 13.23
N LEU A 136 -1.83 -14.53 12.54
CA LEU A 136 -1.01 -15.61 13.07
C LEU A 136 0.45 -15.25 12.90
N THR A 137 1.14 -15.02 13.98
CA THR A 137 2.60 -15.04 14.01
C THR A 137 3.02 -16.44 13.60
N ILE A 138 3.63 -16.60 12.42
CA ILE A 138 4.26 -17.87 12.06
C ILE A 138 5.41 -18.05 13.01
N ARG A 139 5.32 -19.07 13.83
CA ARG A 139 6.39 -19.45 14.75
C ARG A 139 7.43 -20.20 13.94
N TYR A 140 8.61 -19.62 13.79
CA TYR A 140 9.72 -20.35 13.21
C TYR A 140 10.16 -21.44 14.22
N TRP A 141 10.20 -22.68 13.75
CA TRP A 141 10.69 -23.82 14.50
C TRP A 141 12.11 -24.17 14.05
N ASN A 142 13.08 -23.94 14.91
CA ASN A 142 14.49 -24.18 14.61
C ASN A 142 14.92 -25.65 14.76
N GLY A 143 14.02 -26.59 14.93
CA GLY A 143 14.30 -28.04 14.94
C GLY A 143 15.05 -28.56 16.16
N LYS A 144 15.62 -27.70 17.00
CA LYS A 144 16.54 -28.17 18.06
C LYS A 144 15.99 -28.17 19.50
N ASP A 145 15.07 -27.27 19.86
CA ASP A 145 14.69 -27.17 21.29
C ASP A 145 13.21 -26.75 21.50
N GLY A 146 12.34 -26.82 20.54
CA GLY A 146 10.95 -26.38 20.70
C GLY A 146 10.82 -24.87 21.06
N CYS A 147 11.89 -24.13 20.94
CA CYS A 147 11.93 -22.71 21.26
C CYS A 147 11.37 -21.90 20.12
N VAL A 148 10.24 -21.30 20.39
CA VAL A 148 9.50 -20.50 19.44
C VAL A 148 9.88 -19.04 19.66
N GLU A 149 10.76 -18.52 18.83
CA GLU A 149 11.00 -17.08 18.80
C GLU A 149 9.93 -16.37 17.96
N ASN A 150 9.25 -15.40 18.56
CA ASN A 150 8.32 -14.53 17.86
C ASN A 150 9.08 -13.47 17.02
N LYS A 151 9.75 -13.91 15.96
CA LYS A 151 10.40 -13.00 15.02
C LYS A 151 9.47 -12.73 13.85
N THR A 152 9.26 -11.46 13.51
CA THR A 152 8.48 -11.06 12.32
C THR A 152 9.28 -11.23 11.03
N LYS A 153 10.59 -11.35 11.14
CA LYS A 153 11.52 -11.58 10.03
C LYS A 153 12.76 -12.31 10.53
N MET A 154 13.36 -13.13 9.68
CA MET A 154 14.63 -13.80 9.92
C MET A 154 15.62 -13.51 8.80
N ASN A 155 16.89 -13.40 9.11
CA ASN A 155 17.97 -13.31 8.13
C ASN A 155 18.42 -14.74 7.77
N VAL A 156 18.15 -15.18 6.55
CA VAL A 156 18.51 -16.53 6.07
C VAL A 156 20.02 -16.71 5.86
N MET A 157 20.80 -15.61 5.85
CA MET A 157 22.27 -15.66 5.79
C MET A 157 22.92 -15.80 7.16
N ASP A 158 22.14 -15.91 8.22
CA ASP A 158 22.68 -16.09 9.56
C ASP A 158 23.28 -17.49 9.70
N VAL A 159 24.48 -17.60 10.28
CA VAL A 159 25.23 -18.85 10.45
C VAL A 159 24.41 -19.96 11.14
N VAL A 160 23.45 -19.57 11.97
CA VAL A 160 22.52 -20.50 12.64
C VAL A 160 21.71 -21.34 11.62
N TYR A 161 21.48 -20.82 10.42
CA TYR A 161 20.67 -21.47 9.38
C TYR A 161 21.53 -22.11 8.27
N GLU A 162 22.85 -22.04 8.32
CA GLU A 162 23.76 -22.54 7.28
C GLU A 162 23.50 -24.00 6.88
N HIS A 163 23.13 -24.82 7.86
CA HIS A 163 22.86 -26.25 7.65
C HIS A 163 21.38 -26.62 7.74
N ASP A 164 20.50 -25.66 7.93
CA ASP A 164 19.06 -25.88 8.02
C ASP A 164 18.45 -25.89 6.62
N LYS A 165 18.05 -27.06 6.15
CA LYS A 165 17.35 -27.28 4.86
C LYS A 165 15.85 -27.50 5.03
N SER A 166 15.32 -27.25 6.22
CA SER A 166 13.89 -27.40 6.46
C SER A 166 13.10 -26.26 5.80
N PRO A 167 11.87 -26.52 5.34
CA PRO A 167 11.02 -25.46 4.83
C PRO A 167 10.69 -24.45 5.93
N LEU A 168 10.61 -23.16 5.55
CA LEU A 168 10.29 -22.06 6.48
C LEU A 168 8.96 -22.25 7.22
N VAL A 169 8.02 -22.92 6.56
CA VAL A 169 6.74 -23.32 7.12
C VAL A 169 6.58 -24.82 6.91
N PRO A 170 6.30 -25.61 7.96
CA PRO A 170 6.07 -27.05 7.81
C PRO A 170 5.02 -27.35 6.75
N GLY A 171 5.35 -28.21 5.78
CA GLY A 171 4.46 -28.57 4.66
C GLY A 171 4.40 -27.55 3.53
N CYS A 172 5.23 -26.52 3.53
CA CYS A 172 5.30 -25.57 2.40
C CYS A 172 5.89 -26.26 1.16
N SER A 173 5.17 -26.20 0.04
CA SER A 173 5.57 -26.75 -1.27
C SER A 173 5.96 -25.66 -2.28
N CYS A 174 6.30 -24.45 -1.85
CA CYS A 174 6.72 -23.39 -2.75
C CYS A 174 8.16 -23.67 -3.26
N TYR A 175 8.50 -23.07 -4.40
CA TYR A 175 9.80 -23.26 -5.06
C TYR A 175 11.01 -22.98 -4.14
N ALA A 176 10.87 -22.02 -3.20
CA ALA A 176 11.96 -21.69 -2.28
C ALA A 176 12.12 -22.68 -1.09
N CYS A 177 11.10 -23.52 -0.83
CA CYS A 177 11.10 -24.51 0.26
C CYS A 177 11.26 -25.95 -0.21
N MET A 178 11.24 -26.19 -1.51
CA MET A 178 11.57 -27.47 -2.15
C MET A 178 13.04 -27.57 -2.47
#